data_c1e8e73733f09c9978ef18b47767ccd1
#
_entry.id   c1e8e73733f09c9978ef18b47767ccd1
#
_cell.length_a   1.000
_cell.length_b   1.000
_cell.length_c   1.000
_cell.angle_alpha   90.00
_cell.angle_beta   90.00
_cell.angle_gamma   90.00
#
_symmetry.space_group_name_H-M   'P 1'
#
loop_
_entity.id
_entity.type
_entity.pdbx_description
1 polymer ?
#
loop_
_entity_poly.entity_id
_entity_poly.type
_entity_poly.pdbx_seq_one_letter_code
_entity_poly.pdbx_strand_id
1 'polypeptide(L)'
;GLILCKEEYAKAIDKAIFPGTQGGPLMHIIAAKAVCLGEALQPAFKEYGQQVVNNAQALAKGLLDRGVKLVSGGTDNHLMLIDLTDSELTGKELERRLDEVYITANKNTVPGEKRSPFTTSGVRLGTPAVTTRGLKEADMDEIAACIALCMEDGFEGNIEAIRARVEAICQRYPLYA
;
A
#
# COMPACT_ATOMS: atom_id res chain seq x y z
N GLY A 1 -13.96 -13.81 0.63
CA GLY A 1 -14.04 -13.30 -0.73
C GLY A 1 -15.46 -13.16 -1.24
N LEU A 2 -15.58 -12.52 -2.39
CA LEU A 2 -16.82 -12.35 -3.15
C LEU A 2 -16.49 -12.53 -4.63
N ILE A 3 -17.33 -13.24 -5.38
CA ILE A 3 -17.19 -13.40 -6.83
C ILE A 3 -18.43 -12.78 -7.50
N LEU A 4 -18.20 -11.87 -8.43
CA LEU A 4 -19.22 -11.32 -9.32
C LEU A 4 -18.95 -11.87 -10.72
N CYS A 5 -19.97 -12.40 -11.37
CA CYS A 5 -19.83 -13.00 -12.69
C CYS A 5 -21.10 -12.84 -13.53
N LYS A 6 -20.98 -13.08 -14.83
CA LYS A 6 -22.16 -13.22 -15.69
C LYS A 6 -22.92 -14.50 -15.36
N GLU A 7 -24.24 -14.47 -15.58
CA GLU A 7 -25.15 -15.62 -15.31
C GLU A 7 -24.67 -16.92 -15.93
N GLU A 8 -24.14 -16.89 -17.14
CA GLU A 8 -23.63 -18.07 -17.86
C GLU A 8 -22.54 -18.84 -17.09
N TYR A 9 -21.77 -18.18 -16.19
CA TYR A 9 -20.69 -18.79 -15.39
C TYR A 9 -21.13 -19.21 -13.99
N ALA A 10 -22.28 -18.73 -13.49
CA ALA A 10 -22.70 -18.90 -12.10
C ALA A 10 -22.71 -20.36 -11.65
N LYS A 11 -23.36 -21.26 -12.42
CA LYS A 11 -23.45 -22.68 -12.08
C LYS A 11 -22.08 -23.38 -12.03
N ALA A 12 -21.16 -23.02 -12.91
CA ALA A 12 -19.81 -23.60 -12.94
C ALA A 12 -19.01 -23.14 -11.72
N ILE A 13 -19.11 -21.86 -11.35
CA ILE A 13 -18.47 -21.28 -10.18
C ILE A 13 -19.04 -21.87 -8.89
N ASP A 14 -20.36 -21.95 -8.75
CA ASP A 14 -21.01 -22.55 -7.59
C ASP A 14 -20.56 -23.99 -7.37
N LYS A 15 -20.49 -24.79 -8.43
CA LYS A 15 -20.02 -26.18 -8.35
C LYS A 15 -18.52 -26.26 -8.00
N ALA A 16 -17.71 -25.34 -8.49
CA ALA A 16 -16.29 -25.30 -8.18
C ALA A 16 -16.05 -24.91 -6.71
N ILE A 17 -16.89 -24.03 -6.16
CA ILE A 17 -16.84 -23.65 -4.75
C ILE A 17 -17.36 -24.80 -3.88
N PHE A 18 -18.59 -25.26 -4.11
CA PHE A 18 -19.19 -26.35 -3.32
C PHE A 18 -19.79 -27.42 -4.23
N PRO A 19 -19.35 -28.71 -4.08
CA PRO A 19 -18.40 -29.24 -3.11
C PRO A 19 -16.92 -29.20 -3.59
N GLY A 20 -16.58 -28.49 -4.68
CA GLY A 20 -15.27 -28.58 -5.33
C GLY A 20 -14.09 -28.22 -4.43
N THR A 21 -14.08 -27.00 -3.87
CA THR A 21 -12.95 -26.46 -3.08
C THR A 21 -13.31 -26.13 -1.64
N GLN A 22 -14.60 -25.97 -1.31
CA GLN A 22 -15.09 -25.58 0.01
C GLN A 22 -16.20 -26.52 0.48
N GLY A 23 -16.54 -26.45 1.79
CA GLY A 23 -17.63 -27.18 2.41
C GLY A 23 -18.76 -26.24 2.87
N GLY A 24 -19.37 -26.54 3.99
CA GLY A 24 -20.43 -25.72 4.57
C GLY A 24 -20.01 -24.27 4.82
N PRO A 25 -20.92 -23.30 4.67
CA PRO A 25 -20.61 -21.89 4.82
C PRO A 25 -20.21 -21.54 6.26
N LEU A 26 -19.18 -20.73 6.40
CA LEU A 26 -18.72 -20.22 7.69
C LEU A 26 -19.55 -18.98 8.05
N MET A 27 -20.58 -19.13 8.89
CA MET A 27 -21.55 -18.07 9.20
C MET A 27 -20.91 -16.83 9.84
N HIS A 28 -19.88 -16.99 10.66
CA HIS A 28 -19.12 -15.85 11.22
C HIS A 28 -18.42 -15.03 10.13
N ILE A 29 -17.93 -15.65 9.06
CA ILE A 29 -17.36 -14.94 7.91
C ILE A 29 -18.44 -14.21 7.12
N ILE A 30 -19.63 -14.81 6.97
CA ILE A 30 -20.78 -14.15 6.32
C ILE A 30 -21.22 -12.93 7.14
N ALA A 31 -21.32 -13.07 8.46
CA ALA A 31 -21.62 -11.95 9.35
C ALA A 31 -20.57 -10.83 9.25
N ALA A 32 -19.28 -11.18 9.22
CA ALA A 32 -18.19 -10.21 9.04
C ALA A 32 -18.28 -9.45 7.69
N LYS A 33 -18.67 -10.14 6.61
CA LYS A 33 -18.93 -9.49 5.32
C LYS A 33 -20.10 -8.52 5.40
N ALA A 34 -21.18 -8.90 6.07
CA ALA A 34 -22.35 -8.05 6.24
C ALA A 34 -22.01 -6.76 7.01
N VAL A 35 -21.23 -6.86 8.09
CA VAL A 35 -20.74 -5.70 8.85
C VAL A 35 -19.84 -4.83 7.97
N CYS A 36 -18.84 -5.40 7.31
CA CYS A 36 -17.92 -4.68 6.43
C CYS A 36 -18.66 -3.91 5.32
N LEU A 37 -19.63 -4.54 4.66
CA LEU A 37 -20.41 -3.89 3.61
C LEU A 37 -21.39 -2.86 4.18
N GLY A 38 -21.93 -3.11 5.37
CA GLY A 38 -22.77 -2.15 6.10
C GLY A 38 -22.01 -0.87 6.46
N GLU A 39 -20.76 -0.99 6.92
CA GLU A 39 -19.87 0.14 7.17
C GLU A 39 -19.53 0.88 5.87
N ALA A 40 -19.24 0.15 4.78
CA ALA A 40 -18.93 0.74 3.48
C ALA A 40 -20.10 1.53 2.85
N LEU A 41 -21.34 1.26 3.27
CA LEU A 41 -22.53 2.00 2.83
C LEU A 41 -22.71 3.34 3.58
N GLN A 42 -21.99 3.58 4.67
CA GLN A 42 -22.13 4.79 5.45
C GLN A 42 -21.46 6.00 4.76
N PRO A 43 -22.00 7.22 4.93
CA PRO A 43 -21.38 8.43 4.38
C PRO A 43 -19.92 8.61 4.82
N ALA A 44 -19.59 8.27 6.06
CA ALA A 44 -18.23 8.35 6.60
C ALA A 44 -17.22 7.52 5.81
N PHE A 45 -17.62 6.40 5.18
CA PHE A 45 -16.74 5.61 4.34
C PHE A 45 -16.37 6.33 3.04
N LYS A 46 -17.27 7.15 2.50
CA LYS A 46 -16.99 7.99 1.34
C LYS A 46 -15.95 9.06 1.67
N GLU A 47 -16.06 9.69 2.85
CA GLU A 47 -15.09 10.66 3.35
C GLU A 47 -13.72 10.00 3.57
N TYR A 48 -13.69 8.81 4.17
CA TYR A 48 -12.50 8.00 4.33
C TYR A 48 -11.86 7.68 2.97
N GLY A 49 -12.61 7.22 2.00
CA GLY A 49 -12.11 6.90 0.66
C GLY A 49 -11.51 8.13 -0.03
N GLN A 50 -12.12 9.31 0.10
CA GLN A 50 -11.56 10.54 -0.42
C GLN A 50 -10.25 10.92 0.29
N GLN A 51 -10.19 10.75 1.61
CA GLN A 51 -8.96 11.01 2.36
C GLN A 51 -7.82 10.06 1.94
N VAL A 52 -8.13 8.79 1.64
CA VAL A 52 -7.14 7.83 1.12
C VAL A 52 -6.51 8.37 -0.19
N VAL A 53 -7.33 8.88 -1.10
CA VAL A 53 -6.86 9.45 -2.37
C VAL A 53 -6.07 10.73 -2.15
N ASN A 54 -6.54 11.63 -1.29
CA ASN A 54 -5.83 12.87 -0.96
C ASN A 54 -4.44 12.57 -0.38
N ASN A 55 -4.35 11.65 0.56
CA ASN A 55 -3.09 11.20 1.14
C ASN A 55 -2.16 10.57 0.07
N ALA A 56 -2.71 9.77 -0.84
CA ALA A 56 -1.93 9.16 -1.93
C ALA A 56 -1.35 10.22 -2.87
N GLN A 57 -2.13 11.22 -3.24
CA GLN A 57 -1.67 12.34 -4.07
C GLN A 57 -0.61 13.17 -3.36
N ALA A 58 -0.78 13.45 -2.06
CA ALA A 58 0.20 14.16 -1.25
C ALA A 58 1.52 13.38 -1.13
N LEU A 59 1.44 12.06 -0.87
CA LEU A 59 2.63 11.20 -0.82
C LEU A 59 3.34 11.15 -2.17
N ALA A 60 2.59 10.96 -3.26
CA ALA A 60 3.15 10.94 -4.62
C ALA A 60 3.85 12.26 -4.95
N LYS A 61 3.21 13.39 -4.65
CA LYS A 61 3.83 14.72 -4.81
C LYS A 61 5.11 14.85 -4.01
N GLY A 62 5.11 14.48 -2.72
CA GLY A 62 6.27 14.56 -1.86
C GLY A 62 7.45 13.70 -2.34
N LEU A 63 7.18 12.53 -2.93
CA LEU A 63 8.18 11.68 -3.56
C LEU A 63 8.73 12.30 -4.85
N LEU A 64 7.87 12.79 -5.74
CA LEU A 64 8.26 13.45 -6.99
C LEU A 64 9.11 14.71 -6.74
N ASP A 65 8.72 15.54 -5.76
CA ASP A 65 9.47 16.74 -5.35
C ASP A 65 10.90 16.40 -4.87
N ARG A 66 11.13 15.15 -4.44
CA ARG A 66 12.44 14.62 -4.02
C ARG A 66 13.14 13.81 -5.11
N GLY A 67 12.65 13.87 -6.34
CA GLY A 67 13.24 13.20 -7.49
C GLY A 67 12.98 11.69 -7.58
N VAL A 68 12.09 11.15 -6.74
CA VAL A 68 11.68 9.74 -6.82
C VAL A 68 10.77 9.55 -8.03
N LYS A 69 11.15 8.65 -8.93
CA LYS A 69 10.37 8.34 -10.12
C LYS A 69 9.19 7.44 -9.79
N LEU A 70 7.99 7.82 -10.23
CA LEU A 70 6.78 7.03 -10.10
C LEU A 70 6.28 6.57 -11.47
N VAL A 71 5.82 5.33 -11.56
CA VAL A 71 5.08 4.84 -12.72
C VAL A 71 3.85 5.74 -12.93
N SER A 72 3.58 6.11 -14.18
CA SER A 72 2.51 7.07 -14.57
C SER A 72 2.68 8.50 -14.03
N GLY A 73 3.81 8.84 -13.41
CA GLY A 73 4.06 10.19 -12.88
C GLY A 73 3.20 10.61 -11.70
N GLY A 74 2.59 9.65 -10.99
CA GLY A 74 1.74 9.94 -9.83
C GLY A 74 0.66 8.88 -9.60
N THR A 75 -0.46 9.28 -9.01
CA THR A 75 -1.61 8.40 -8.75
C THR A 75 -2.94 9.17 -8.71
N ASP A 76 -4.01 8.49 -9.09
CA ASP A 76 -5.40 8.92 -8.97
C ASP A 76 -6.23 8.04 -8.03
N ASN A 77 -5.58 7.08 -7.36
CA ASN A 77 -6.21 6.13 -6.46
C ASN A 77 -5.42 5.98 -5.14
N HIS A 78 -5.46 4.83 -4.50
CA HIS A 78 -4.83 4.56 -3.21
C HIS A 78 -3.41 4.01 -3.30
N LEU A 79 -2.92 3.69 -4.49
CA LEU A 79 -1.62 3.05 -4.72
C LEU A 79 -0.72 3.92 -5.60
N MET A 80 0.58 3.75 -5.42
CA MET A 80 1.61 4.25 -6.34
C MET A 80 2.73 3.23 -6.42
N LEU A 81 3.49 3.29 -7.50
CA LEU A 81 4.59 2.38 -7.77
C LEU A 81 5.85 3.19 -8.02
N ILE A 82 6.83 3.07 -7.14
CA ILE A 82 8.18 3.60 -7.36
C ILE A 82 8.82 2.86 -8.52
N ASP A 83 9.43 3.58 -9.44
CA ASP A 83 10.15 3.05 -10.60
C ASP A 83 11.67 3.18 -10.41
N LEU A 84 12.34 2.04 -10.24
CA LEU A 84 13.79 1.90 -10.06
C LEU A 84 14.47 1.33 -11.31
N THR A 85 13.83 1.40 -12.49
CA THR A 85 14.35 0.80 -13.73
C THR A 85 15.74 1.34 -14.08
N ASP A 86 15.96 2.62 -13.86
CA ASP A 86 17.20 3.34 -14.19
C ASP A 86 18.15 3.49 -12.97
N SER A 87 17.89 2.79 -11.87
CA SER A 87 18.66 2.84 -10.61
C SER A 87 19.45 1.56 -10.40
N GLU A 88 20.59 1.65 -9.73
CA GLU A 88 21.31 0.49 -9.20
C GLU A 88 20.54 -0.15 -8.03
N LEU A 89 19.74 0.65 -7.30
CA LEU A 89 18.87 0.17 -6.24
C LEU A 89 17.79 -0.74 -6.83
N THR A 90 17.55 -1.87 -6.19
CA THR A 90 16.52 -2.83 -6.63
C THR A 90 15.27 -2.74 -5.77
N GLY A 91 14.12 -3.22 -6.29
CA GLY A 91 12.89 -3.29 -5.49
C GLY A 91 13.07 -4.11 -4.21
N LYS A 92 13.81 -5.24 -4.29
CA LYS A 92 14.13 -6.08 -3.14
C LYS A 92 14.96 -5.34 -2.09
N GLU A 93 15.96 -4.58 -2.52
CA GLU A 93 16.82 -3.85 -1.60
C GLU A 93 16.08 -2.66 -0.95
N LEU A 94 15.28 -1.93 -1.71
CA LEU A 94 14.47 -0.84 -1.15
C LEU A 94 13.41 -1.39 -0.17
N GLU A 95 12.75 -2.52 -0.49
CA GLU A 95 11.84 -3.21 0.43
C GLU A 95 12.53 -3.53 1.77
N ARG A 96 13.76 -4.09 1.73
CA ARG A 96 14.57 -4.39 2.91
C ARG A 96 14.89 -3.14 3.73
N ARG A 97 15.36 -2.07 3.07
CA ARG A 97 15.70 -0.81 3.74
C ARG A 97 14.49 -0.15 4.42
N LEU A 98 13.33 -0.18 3.75
CA LEU A 98 12.08 0.34 4.30
C LEU A 98 11.62 -0.47 5.53
N ASP A 99 11.68 -1.81 5.45
CA ASP A 99 11.33 -2.67 6.57
C ASP A 99 12.25 -2.43 7.78
N GLU A 100 13.54 -2.21 7.54
CA GLU A 100 14.52 -1.91 8.59
C GLU A 100 14.22 -0.63 9.36
N VAL A 101 13.54 0.32 8.75
CA VAL A 101 13.10 1.57 9.38
C VAL A 101 11.60 1.59 9.72
N TYR A 102 10.96 0.42 9.78
CA TYR A 102 9.56 0.22 10.16
C TYR A 102 8.53 0.81 9.16
N ILE A 103 8.92 0.96 7.90
CA ILE A 103 8.03 1.33 6.80
C ILE A 103 7.70 0.06 6.00
N THR A 104 6.49 -0.46 6.17
CA THR A 104 6.04 -1.65 5.44
C THR A 104 5.70 -1.31 4.00
N ALA A 105 6.40 -1.94 3.07
CA ALA A 105 6.14 -1.85 1.64
C ALA A 105 6.40 -3.22 0.99
N ASN A 106 6.15 -3.36 -0.30
CA ASN A 106 6.52 -4.58 -1.00
C ASN A 106 7.16 -4.27 -2.35
N LYS A 107 8.19 -5.05 -2.70
CA LYS A 107 8.74 -5.04 -4.04
C LYS A 107 7.68 -5.43 -5.06
N ASN A 108 7.76 -4.85 -6.24
CA ASN A 108 6.79 -5.06 -7.31
C ASN A 108 7.47 -4.93 -8.69
N THR A 109 7.01 -5.69 -9.66
CA THR A 109 7.44 -5.47 -11.05
C THR A 109 6.89 -4.15 -11.58
N VAL A 110 7.62 -3.54 -12.50
CA VAL A 110 7.21 -2.34 -13.24
C VAL A 110 6.84 -2.68 -14.68
N PRO A 111 6.11 -1.84 -15.39
CA PRO A 111 5.90 -2.02 -16.83
C PRO A 111 7.24 -2.13 -17.58
N GLY A 112 7.38 -3.18 -18.40
CA GLY A 112 8.64 -3.44 -19.10
C GLY A 112 9.76 -4.00 -18.22
N GLU A 113 9.44 -4.61 -17.09
CA GLU A 113 10.39 -5.21 -16.14
C GLU A 113 11.47 -6.05 -16.81
N LYS A 114 12.73 -5.75 -16.50
CA LYS A 114 13.90 -6.48 -17.03
C LYS A 114 14.61 -7.34 -15.98
N ARG A 115 14.36 -7.07 -14.69
CA ARG A 115 14.94 -7.83 -13.58
C ARG A 115 14.08 -9.06 -13.28
N SER A 116 14.67 -10.02 -12.58
CA SER A 116 13.95 -11.20 -12.06
C SER A 116 12.78 -10.80 -11.17
N PRO A 117 11.65 -11.56 -11.17
CA PRO A 117 10.55 -11.36 -10.22
C PRO A 117 10.96 -11.42 -8.75
N PHE A 118 12.08 -12.04 -8.43
CA PHE A 118 12.64 -12.10 -7.08
C PHE A 118 13.40 -10.83 -6.66
N THR A 119 13.79 -10.00 -7.64
CA THR A 119 14.55 -8.76 -7.43
C THR A 119 13.70 -7.53 -7.69
N THR A 120 13.02 -7.46 -8.83
CA THR A 120 12.14 -6.40 -9.32
C THR A 120 12.80 -5.02 -9.45
N SER A 121 12.14 -4.14 -10.20
CA SER A 121 12.54 -2.73 -10.38
C SER A 121 11.54 -1.76 -9.78
N GLY A 122 10.69 -2.20 -8.87
CA GLY A 122 9.71 -1.32 -8.25
C GLY A 122 9.39 -1.67 -6.80
N VAL A 123 8.79 -0.70 -6.13
CA VAL A 123 8.20 -0.86 -4.79
C VAL A 123 6.83 -0.22 -4.79
N ARG A 124 5.82 -0.98 -4.34
CA ARG A 124 4.44 -0.54 -4.23
C ARG A 124 4.18 0.08 -2.87
N LEU A 125 3.61 1.27 -2.89
CA LEU A 125 3.15 2.01 -1.72
C LEU A 125 1.64 2.22 -1.79
N GLY A 126 1.00 2.38 -0.63
CA GLY A 126 -0.42 2.67 -0.54
C GLY A 126 -0.78 3.36 0.77
N THR A 127 -1.89 4.10 0.78
CA THR A 127 -2.28 4.96 1.88
C THR A 127 -3.48 4.53 2.73
N PRO A 128 -4.21 3.43 2.45
CA PRO A 128 -5.37 3.05 3.28
C PRO A 128 -5.01 2.82 4.75
N ALA A 129 -3.94 2.09 5.05
CA ALA A 129 -3.54 1.77 6.42
C ALA A 129 -3.20 3.02 7.24
N VAL A 130 -2.41 3.92 6.69
CA VAL A 130 -2.04 5.17 7.37
C VAL A 130 -3.24 6.11 7.51
N THR A 131 -4.14 6.14 6.53
CA THR A 131 -5.39 6.91 6.61
C THR A 131 -6.31 6.36 7.70
N THR A 132 -6.42 5.04 7.84
CA THR A 132 -7.18 4.40 8.93
C THR A 132 -6.62 4.77 10.31
N ARG A 133 -5.30 4.95 10.42
CA ARG A 133 -4.66 5.44 11.64
C ARG A 133 -4.93 6.92 11.94
N GLY A 134 -5.44 7.68 10.99
CA GLY A 134 -5.75 9.10 11.13
C GLY A 134 -4.75 10.08 10.52
N LEU A 135 -3.72 9.58 9.81
CA LEU A 135 -2.76 10.44 9.12
C LEU A 135 -3.43 11.25 8.00
N LYS A 136 -2.93 12.45 7.76
CA LYS A 136 -3.41 13.40 6.77
C LYS A 136 -2.30 13.82 5.81
N GLU A 137 -2.63 14.67 4.84
CA GLU A 137 -1.72 15.13 3.79
C GLU A 137 -0.40 15.72 4.33
N ALA A 138 -0.47 16.44 5.44
CA ALA A 138 0.73 17.02 6.06
C ALA A 138 1.73 15.95 6.55
N ASP A 139 1.24 14.77 6.96
CA ASP A 139 2.09 13.67 7.40
C ASP A 139 2.76 12.96 6.21
N MET A 140 2.15 13.04 5.03
CA MET A 140 2.63 12.37 3.82
C MET A 140 3.96 12.93 3.33
N ASP A 141 4.22 14.22 3.53
CA ASP A 141 5.51 14.83 3.18
C ASP A 141 6.65 14.28 4.03
N GLU A 142 6.41 14.09 5.33
CA GLU A 142 7.38 13.46 6.24
C GLU A 142 7.65 12.00 5.88
N ILE A 143 6.61 11.25 5.53
CA ILE A 143 6.74 9.86 5.05
C ILE A 143 7.54 9.84 3.74
N ALA A 144 7.25 10.74 2.80
CA ALA A 144 7.99 10.85 1.55
C ALA A 144 9.48 11.14 1.78
N ALA A 145 9.79 12.02 2.75
CA ALA A 145 11.16 12.32 3.13
C ALA A 145 11.88 11.09 3.71
N CYS A 146 11.23 10.34 4.61
CA CYS A 146 11.79 9.10 5.14
C CYS A 146 12.06 8.05 4.05
N ILE A 147 11.13 7.89 3.09
CA ILE A 147 11.29 6.96 1.97
C ILE A 147 12.45 7.41 1.06
N ALA A 148 12.56 8.69 0.74
CA ALA A 148 13.65 9.21 -0.09
C ALA A 148 15.02 8.97 0.56
N LEU A 149 15.16 9.19 1.87
CA LEU A 149 16.39 8.87 2.62
C LEU A 149 16.75 7.38 2.56
N CYS A 150 15.77 6.48 2.51
CA CYS A 150 16.04 5.05 2.32
C CYS A 150 16.60 4.71 0.93
N MET A 151 16.47 5.61 -0.03
CA MET A 151 16.98 5.41 -1.40
C MET A 151 18.40 5.96 -1.58
N GLU A 152 18.93 6.72 -0.63
CA GLU A 152 20.26 7.32 -0.71
C GLU A 152 21.38 6.30 -0.47
N ASP A 153 22.56 6.57 -1.01
CA ASP A 153 23.77 5.73 -0.81
C ASP A 153 24.24 5.71 0.66
N GLY A 154 23.93 6.76 1.42
CA GLY A 154 24.28 6.86 2.85
C GLY A 154 23.25 6.26 3.82
N PHE A 155 22.36 5.40 3.35
CA PHE A 155 21.25 4.85 4.15
C PHE A 155 21.69 4.26 5.49
N GLU A 156 22.76 3.44 5.51
CA GLU A 156 23.21 2.75 6.73
C GLU A 156 23.58 3.71 7.87
N GLY A 157 24.08 4.89 7.52
CA GLY A 157 24.40 5.96 8.50
C GLY A 157 23.18 6.70 9.02
N ASN A 158 22.03 6.57 8.35
CA ASN A 158 20.80 7.32 8.64
C ASN A 158 19.69 6.46 9.29
N ILE A 159 19.89 5.17 9.45
CA ILE A 159 18.85 4.22 9.92
C ILE A 159 18.19 4.71 11.22
N GLU A 160 18.99 5.03 12.26
CA GLU A 160 18.44 5.43 13.56
C GLU A 160 17.70 6.78 13.48
N ALA A 161 18.18 7.71 12.66
CA ALA A 161 17.51 8.99 12.46
C ALA A 161 16.16 8.81 11.74
N ILE A 162 16.10 7.93 10.72
CA ILE A 162 14.86 7.62 10.01
C ILE A 162 13.88 6.89 10.93
N ARG A 163 14.34 5.90 11.70
CA ARG A 163 13.53 5.19 12.70
C ARG A 163 12.88 6.16 13.69
N ALA A 164 13.66 7.07 14.26
CA ALA A 164 13.15 8.06 15.21
C ALA A 164 12.03 8.93 14.60
N ARG A 165 12.14 9.30 13.31
CA ARG A 165 11.10 10.05 12.59
C ARG A 165 9.84 9.22 12.39
N VAL A 166 9.98 7.96 11.96
CA VAL A 166 8.86 7.02 11.79
C VAL A 166 8.15 6.76 13.11
N GLU A 167 8.90 6.53 14.19
CA GLU A 167 8.34 6.33 15.53
C GLU A 167 7.60 7.58 16.02
N ALA A 168 8.14 8.78 15.79
CA ALA A 168 7.46 10.03 16.15
C ALA A 168 6.10 10.19 15.43
N ILE A 169 5.99 9.76 14.16
CA ILE A 169 4.71 9.69 13.45
C ILE A 169 3.80 8.67 14.13
N CYS A 170 4.30 7.46 14.38
CA CYS A 170 3.51 6.37 14.98
C CYS A 170 2.97 6.72 16.37
N GLN A 171 3.73 7.47 17.18
CA GLN A 171 3.31 7.92 18.51
C GLN A 171 2.15 8.93 18.46
N ARG A 172 2.11 9.77 17.41
CA ARG A 172 0.98 10.71 17.21
C ARG A 172 -0.32 9.98 16.80
N TYR A 173 -0.20 8.82 16.20
CA TYR A 173 -1.32 8.04 15.64
C TYR A 173 -1.26 6.59 16.12
N PRO A 174 -1.46 6.31 17.42
CA PRO A 174 -1.44 4.95 17.94
C PRO A 174 -2.57 4.09 17.35
N LEU A 175 -2.29 2.79 17.10
CA LEU A 175 -3.29 1.86 16.56
C LEU A 175 -4.38 1.49 17.58
N TYR A 176 -3.99 1.45 18.85
CA TYR A 176 -4.87 1.07 19.97
C TYR A 176 -4.70 2.14 21.05
N ALA A 177 -5.61 3.09 21.08
CA ALA A 177 -5.67 4.16 22.07
C ALA A 177 -6.89 3.94 22.99
#